data_0e2e521d25269353c837a8a370bdd7d4
#
_entry.id   0e2e521d25269353c837a8a370bdd7d4
#
_cell.length_a   1.000
_cell.length_b   1.000
_cell.length_c   1.000
_cell.angle_alpha   90.00
_cell.angle_beta   90.00
_cell.angle_gamma   90.00
#
_symmetry.space_group_name_H-M   'P 1'
#
loop_
_entity.id
_entity.type
_entity.pdbx_description
1 polymer ?
#
loop_
_entity_poly.entity_id
_entity_poly.type
_entity_poly.pdbx_seq_one_letter_code
_entity_poly.pdbx_strand_id
1 'polypeptide(L)'
;IGYSSCHWCHVMEKETFEDSGVASFMNEKFISIKVDREENPEIDNIYMTATQMMTGRGGWPLNVVCLPDGRPVYGGTYHTKEQWLEVLGKIQKVYDNDKKQLYGIAEKVEKGIQEVNRFEYTEEEADFKTQLLQNEMKIWTSQWDMINGGEKQNQKFITPTKFNYILQYQHLNEDTKIKAYLKNTLENIANSGIVDHLEGGFYRY
;
A
#
# COMPACT_ATOMS: atom_id res chain seq x y z
N ILE A 1 -12.06 -3.45 -4.45
CA ILE A 1 -11.00 -4.12 -5.20
C ILE A 1 -10.27 -5.06 -4.26
N GLY A 2 -10.05 -6.29 -4.67
CA GLY A 2 -9.39 -7.33 -3.87
C GLY A 2 -8.88 -8.45 -4.75
N TYR A 3 -8.59 -9.61 -4.15
CA TYR A 3 -8.18 -10.83 -4.84
C TYR A 3 -8.49 -12.08 -4.02
N SER A 4 -8.47 -13.24 -4.64
CA SER A 4 -8.98 -14.48 -4.05
C SER A 4 -8.25 -14.92 -2.77
N SER A 5 -6.95 -14.71 -2.66
CA SER A 5 -6.13 -15.07 -1.49
C SER A 5 -5.96 -13.92 -0.47
N CYS A 6 -6.73 -12.84 -0.60
CA CYS A 6 -6.63 -11.68 0.28
C CYS A 6 -7.35 -11.91 1.62
N HIS A 7 -6.60 -12.20 2.68
CA HIS A 7 -7.17 -12.45 4.01
C HIS A 7 -8.08 -11.32 4.50
N TRP A 8 -7.59 -10.08 4.50
CA TRP A 8 -8.36 -8.93 4.98
C TRP A 8 -9.56 -8.57 4.09
N CYS A 9 -9.55 -8.98 2.81
CA CYS A 9 -10.72 -8.85 1.96
C CYS A 9 -11.84 -9.77 2.43
N HIS A 10 -11.53 -11.02 2.76
CA HIS A 10 -12.50 -11.97 3.32
C HIS A 10 -12.99 -11.56 4.72
N VAL A 11 -12.11 -10.99 5.54
CA VAL A 11 -12.52 -10.46 6.86
C VAL A 11 -13.54 -9.33 6.67
N MET A 12 -13.26 -8.34 5.81
CA MET A 12 -14.18 -7.24 5.56
C MET A 12 -15.47 -7.68 4.86
N GLU A 13 -15.42 -8.70 4.01
CA GLU A 13 -16.60 -9.30 3.40
C GLU A 13 -17.58 -9.79 4.49
N LYS A 14 -17.08 -10.62 5.41
CA LYS A 14 -17.90 -11.21 6.48
C LYS A 14 -18.35 -10.20 7.54
N GLU A 15 -17.47 -9.31 7.97
CA GLU A 15 -17.75 -8.40 9.08
C GLU A 15 -18.50 -7.15 8.67
N THR A 16 -18.36 -6.71 7.40
CA THR A 16 -18.90 -5.43 6.93
C THR A 16 -19.90 -5.62 5.79
N PHE A 17 -19.53 -6.28 4.70
CA PHE A 17 -20.38 -6.31 3.49
C PHE A 17 -21.55 -7.28 3.59
N GLU A 18 -21.43 -8.36 4.37
CA GLU A 18 -22.54 -9.29 4.62
C GLU A 18 -23.55 -8.77 5.65
N ASP A 19 -23.26 -7.65 6.33
CA ASP A 19 -24.24 -7.02 7.22
C ASP A 19 -25.42 -6.44 6.42
N SER A 20 -26.63 -6.84 6.78
CA SER A 20 -27.85 -6.45 6.06
C SER A 20 -28.09 -4.94 6.05
N GLY A 21 -27.71 -4.22 7.11
CA GLY A 21 -27.83 -2.77 7.18
C GLY A 21 -26.87 -2.06 6.24
N VAL A 22 -25.62 -2.52 6.18
CA VAL A 22 -24.61 -2.03 5.23
C VAL A 22 -25.03 -2.31 3.80
N ALA A 23 -25.42 -3.55 3.51
CA ALA A 23 -25.87 -3.96 2.18
C ALA A 23 -27.09 -3.15 1.70
N SER A 24 -28.08 -2.95 2.58
CA SER A 24 -29.25 -2.14 2.25
C SER A 24 -28.88 -0.69 1.94
N PHE A 25 -28.04 -0.07 2.77
CA PHE A 25 -27.60 1.30 2.54
C PHE A 25 -26.79 1.45 1.24
N MET A 26 -25.87 0.52 0.98
CA MET A 26 -25.07 0.54 -0.24
C MET A 26 -25.94 0.35 -1.49
N ASN A 27 -26.85 -0.61 -1.48
CA ASN A 27 -27.73 -0.88 -2.61
C ASN A 27 -28.72 0.26 -2.91
N GLU A 28 -29.12 1.01 -1.89
CA GLU A 28 -30.02 2.16 -2.07
C GLU A 28 -29.30 3.41 -2.62
N LYS A 29 -28.07 3.65 -2.18
CA LYS A 29 -27.37 4.93 -2.41
C LYS A 29 -26.19 4.84 -3.40
N PHE A 30 -25.67 3.65 -3.65
CA PHE A 30 -24.47 3.46 -4.46
C PHE A 30 -24.65 2.32 -5.46
N ILE A 31 -23.81 2.37 -6.51
CA ILE A 31 -23.60 1.23 -7.41
C ILE A 31 -22.31 0.54 -6.97
N SER A 32 -22.45 -0.66 -6.42
CA SER A 32 -21.32 -1.45 -5.93
C SER A 32 -20.70 -2.27 -7.06
N ILE A 33 -19.40 -2.09 -7.26
CA ILE A 33 -18.63 -2.82 -8.28
C ILE A 33 -17.51 -3.59 -7.58
N LYS A 34 -17.51 -4.92 -7.72
CA LYS A 34 -16.44 -5.79 -7.23
C LYS A 34 -15.42 -5.98 -8.34
N VAL A 35 -14.15 -5.71 -8.04
CA VAL A 35 -13.05 -5.83 -9.01
C VAL A 35 -12.00 -6.77 -8.46
N ASP A 36 -11.64 -7.77 -9.25
CA ASP A 36 -10.46 -8.60 -8.99
C ASP A 36 -9.22 -7.91 -9.59
N ARG A 37 -8.25 -7.61 -8.72
CA ARG A 37 -7.01 -6.94 -9.14
C ARG A 37 -6.09 -7.81 -9.99
N GLU A 38 -6.21 -9.11 -9.88
CA GLU A 38 -5.37 -10.04 -10.66
C GLU A 38 -5.87 -10.13 -12.11
N GLU A 39 -7.18 -9.95 -12.31
CA GLU A 39 -7.79 -9.87 -13.64
C GLU A 39 -7.76 -8.45 -14.23
N ASN A 40 -7.77 -7.41 -13.36
CA ASN A 40 -7.85 -6.01 -13.77
C ASN A 40 -6.77 -5.17 -13.07
N PRO A 41 -5.48 -5.45 -13.29
CA PRO A 41 -4.38 -4.78 -12.61
C PRO A 41 -4.27 -3.28 -12.94
N GLU A 42 -4.71 -2.86 -14.12
CA GLU A 42 -4.73 -1.46 -14.54
C GLU A 42 -5.73 -0.64 -13.71
N ILE A 43 -6.89 -1.21 -13.40
CA ILE A 43 -7.91 -0.57 -12.55
C ILE A 43 -7.39 -0.49 -11.11
N ASP A 44 -6.80 -1.58 -10.60
CA ASP A 44 -6.18 -1.61 -9.27
C ASP A 44 -5.10 -0.53 -9.14
N ASN A 45 -4.21 -0.43 -10.11
CA ASN A 45 -3.09 0.52 -10.09
C ASN A 45 -3.57 1.98 -10.03
N ILE A 46 -4.56 2.34 -10.84
CA ILE A 46 -5.13 3.71 -10.86
C ILE A 46 -5.72 4.05 -9.49
N TYR A 47 -6.58 3.20 -8.95
CA TYR A 47 -7.25 3.48 -7.68
C TYR A 47 -6.35 3.30 -6.46
N MET A 48 -5.34 2.43 -6.53
CA MET A 48 -4.29 2.33 -5.52
C MET A 48 -3.47 3.62 -5.45
N THR A 49 -3.03 4.14 -6.60
CA THR A 49 -2.31 5.42 -6.69
C THR A 49 -3.16 6.56 -6.12
N ALA A 50 -4.44 6.65 -6.51
CA ALA A 50 -5.36 7.63 -5.97
C ALA A 50 -5.49 7.54 -4.44
N THR A 51 -5.62 6.32 -3.90
CA THR A 51 -5.75 6.09 -2.46
C THR A 51 -4.47 6.47 -1.72
N GLN A 52 -3.31 6.10 -2.24
CA GLN A 52 -2.02 6.48 -1.65
C GLN A 52 -1.82 8.00 -1.63
N MET A 53 -2.23 8.70 -2.68
CA MET A 53 -2.18 10.17 -2.72
C MET A 53 -3.10 10.82 -1.68
N MET A 54 -4.30 10.26 -1.48
CA MET A 54 -5.26 10.82 -0.53
C MET A 54 -4.93 10.51 0.93
N THR A 55 -4.31 9.35 1.21
CA THR A 55 -4.17 8.82 2.57
C THR A 55 -2.72 8.58 3.01
N GLY A 56 -1.76 8.67 2.09
CA GLY A 56 -0.36 8.31 2.33
C GLY A 56 -0.08 6.80 2.41
N ARG A 57 -1.08 5.96 2.22
CA ARG A 57 -0.96 4.49 2.31
C ARG A 57 -1.96 3.80 1.41
N GLY A 58 -1.68 2.52 1.09
CA GLY A 58 -2.54 1.67 0.29
C GLY A 58 -2.49 0.22 0.78
N GLY A 59 -3.32 -0.63 0.20
CA GLY A 59 -3.41 -2.04 0.54
C GLY A 59 -4.77 -2.61 0.16
N TRP A 60 -4.95 -3.89 0.41
CA TRP A 60 -6.22 -4.59 0.16
C TRP A 60 -6.82 -5.11 1.45
N PRO A 61 -8.19 -5.08 1.55
CA PRO A 61 -9.15 -4.63 0.52
C PRO A 61 -8.94 -3.16 0.19
N LEU A 62 -9.07 -2.80 -1.08
CA LEU A 62 -9.04 -1.42 -1.53
C LEU A 62 -10.47 -0.97 -1.84
N ASN A 63 -10.97 -0.03 -1.07
CA ASN A 63 -12.31 0.51 -1.19
C ASN A 63 -12.24 1.95 -1.71
N VAL A 64 -12.88 2.20 -2.84
CA VAL A 64 -12.86 3.50 -3.50
C VAL A 64 -14.29 3.93 -3.80
N VAL A 65 -14.63 5.16 -3.45
CA VAL A 65 -15.87 5.77 -3.88
C VAL A 65 -15.57 6.75 -5.01
N CYS A 66 -16.28 6.59 -6.11
CA CYS A 66 -16.09 7.38 -7.32
C CYS A 66 -17.33 8.21 -7.65
N LEU A 67 -17.13 9.29 -8.39
CA LEU A 67 -18.18 9.97 -9.14
C LEU A 67 -18.71 9.04 -10.27
N PRO A 68 -19.87 9.33 -10.87
CA PRO A 68 -20.41 8.53 -11.96
C PRO A 68 -19.49 8.41 -13.20
N ASP A 69 -18.53 9.30 -13.34
CA ASP A 69 -17.52 9.28 -14.40
C ASP A 69 -16.26 8.47 -14.06
N GLY A 70 -16.23 7.81 -12.88
CA GLY A 70 -15.13 6.97 -12.43
C GLY A 70 -14.03 7.71 -11.66
N ARG A 71 -14.07 9.03 -11.54
CA ARG A 71 -13.07 9.79 -10.79
C ARG A 71 -13.22 9.56 -9.29
N PRO A 72 -12.15 9.17 -8.56
CA PRO A 72 -12.23 8.86 -7.15
C PRO A 72 -12.36 10.11 -6.28
N VAL A 73 -13.23 10.03 -5.27
CA VAL A 73 -13.42 11.07 -4.23
C VAL A 73 -13.04 10.59 -2.84
N TYR A 74 -12.91 9.28 -2.66
CA TYR A 74 -12.48 8.65 -1.43
C TYR A 74 -11.71 7.36 -1.75
N GLY A 75 -10.69 7.06 -0.94
CA GLY A 75 -9.98 5.80 -0.96
C GLY A 75 -9.63 5.34 0.45
N GLY A 76 -9.66 4.05 0.69
CA GLY A 76 -9.32 3.46 1.95
C GLY A 76 -9.17 1.94 1.85
N THR A 77 -8.68 1.33 2.93
CA THR A 77 -8.47 -0.12 2.99
C THR A 77 -9.57 -0.78 3.82
N TYR A 78 -9.20 -1.57 4.83
CA TYR A 78 -10.15 -2.19 5.73
C TYR A 78 -10.93 -1.14 6.56
N HIS A 79 -12.24 -1.38 6.70
CA HIS A 79 -13.13 -0.62 7.57
C HIS A 79 -14.05 -1.57 8.33
N THR A 80 -14.31 -1.27 9.60
CA THR A 80 -15.42 -1.91 10.31
C THR A 80 -16.75 -1.44 9.74
N LYS A 81 -17.82 -2.15 10.05
CA LYS A 81 -19.19 -1.81 9.64
C LYS A 81 -19.56 -0.35 9.96
N GLU A 82 -19.30 0.08 11.19
CA GLU A 82 -19.59 1.42 11.67
C GLU A 82 -18.79 2.48 10.90
N GLN A 83 -17.50 2.25 10.73
CA GLN A 83 -16.62 3.14 9.98
C GLN A 83 -17.05 3.27 8.52
N TRP A 84 -17.45 2.14 7.90
CA TRP A 84 -17.87 2.13 6.51
C TRP A 84 -19.18 2.91 6.30
N LEU A 85 -20.19 2.68 7.14
CA LEU A 85 -21.43 3.44 7.12
C LEU A 85 -21.22 4.94 7.36
N GLU A 86 -20.32 5.30 8.29
CA GLU A 86 -19.99 6.70 8.55
C GLU A 86 -19.36 7.37 7.32
N VAL A 87 -18.40 6.70 6.67
CA VAL A 87 -17.75 7.19 5.45
C VAL A 87 -18.75 7.39 4.33
N LEU A 88 -19.53 6.34 4.04
CA LEU A 88 -20.52 6.39 2.96
C LEU A 88 -21.61 7.45 3.23
N GLY A 89 -22.07 7.56 4.47
CA GLY A 89 -23.06 8.57 4.87
C GLY A 89 -22.54 10.01 4.72
N LYS A 90 -21.28 10.25 5.05
CA LYS A 90 -20.63 11.57 4.83
C LYS A 90 -20.55 11.90 3.34
N ILE A 91 -20.09 10.95 2.53
CA ILE A 91 -19.98 11.16 1.08
C ILE A 91 -21.33 11.42 0.45
N GLN A 92 -22.35 10.61 0.80
CA GLN A 92 -23.71 10.80 0.32
C GLN A 92 -24.26 12.18 0.70
N LYS A 93 -24.07 12.58 1.94
CA LYS A 93 -24.50 13.92 2.40
C LYS A 93 -23.84 15.06 1.61
N VAL A 94 -22.55 14.94 1.33
CA VAL A 94 -21.85 15.94 0.52
C VAL A 94 -22.34 15.89 -0.94
N TYR A 95 -22.56 14.71 -1.48
CA TYR A 95 -23.09 14.56 -2.84
C TYR A 95 -24.48 15.20 -3.00
N ASP A 96 -25.33 15.10 -1.99
CA ASP A 96 -26.68 15.68 -2.03
C ASP A 96 -26.69 17.20 -1.84
N ASN A 97 -25.78 17.74 -1.01
CA ASN A 97 -25.81 19.15 -0.60
C ASN A 97 -24.79 20.03 -1.34
N ASP A 98 -23.63 19.50 -1.66
CA ASP A 98 -22.53 20.24 -2.30
C ASP A 98 -21.70 19.35 -3.24
N LYS A 99 -22.25 18.99 -4.36
CA LYS A 99 -21.54 18.20 -5.39
C LYS A 99 -20.22 18.86 -5.85
N LYS A 100 -20.14 20.20 -5.85
CA LYS A 100 -18.95 20.92 -6.30
C LYS A 100 -17.73 20.56 -5.46
N GLN A 101 -17.91 20.31 -4.16
CA GLN A 101 -16.83 19.90 -3.29
C GLN A 101 -16.23 18.56 -3.75
N LEU A 102 -17.08 17.55 -4.05
CA LEU A 102 -16.62 16.26 -4.54
C LEU A 102 -15.93 16.34 -5.90
N TYR A 103 -16.50 17.12 -6.83
CA TYR A 103 -15.87 17.36 -8.13
C TYR A 103 -14.49 18.03 -7.97
N GLY A 104 -14.34 18.98 -7.05
CA GLY A 104 -13.06 19.60 -6.76
C GLY A 104 -12.02 18.64 -6.17
N ILE A 105 -12.43 17.68 -5.35
CA ILE A 105 -11.56 16.60 -4.86
C ILE A 105 -11.14 15.71 -6.04
N ALA A 106 -12.10 15.24 -6.84
CA ALA A 106 -11.85 14.38 -7.99
C ALA A 106 -10.85 15.00 -8.99
N GLU A 107 -11.02 16.28 -9.31
CA GLU A 107 -10.09 17.01 -10.19
C GLU A 107 -8.66 17.09 -9.64
N LYS A 108 -8.51 17.29 -8.32
CA LYS A 108 -7.17 17.33 -7.70
C LYS A 108 -6.50 15.96 -7.75
N VAL A 109 -7.25 14.89 -7.47
CA VAL A 109 -6.72 13.53 -7.52
C VAL A 109 -6.37 13.15 -8.96
N GLU A 110 -7.22 13.44 -9.93
CA GLU A 110 -6.97 13.18 -11.35
C GLU A 110 -5.68 13.87 -11.84
N LYS A 111 -5.50 15.16 -11.53
CA LYS A 111 -4.28 15.90 -11.88
C LYS A 111 -3.05 15.27 -11.23
N GLY A 112 -3.14 14.90 -9.96
CA GLY A 112 -2.03 14.23 -9.28
C GLY A 112 -1.67 12.88 -9.88
N ILE A 113 -2.65 12.05 -10.28
CA ILE A 113 -2.39 10.78 -10.98
C ILE A 113 -1.67 11.04 -12.31
N GLN A 114 -2.07 12.08 -13.04
CA GLN A 114 -1.41 12.45 -14.30
C GLN A 114 0.04 12.89 -14.06
N GLU A 115 0.31 13.64 -12.99
CA GLU A 115 1.66 14.08 -12.62
C GLU A 115 2.55 12.91 -12.18
N VAL A 116 2.04 11.98 -11.37
CA VAL A 116 2.80 10.79 -10.95
C VAL A 116 3.17 9.88 -12.12
N ASN A 117 2.30 9.81 -13.13
CA ASN A 117 2.52 9.01 -14.33
C ASN A 117 3.27 9.76 -15.43
N ARG A 118 3.63 11.01 -15.20
CA ARG A 118 4.38 11.81 -16.17
C ARG A 118 5.86 11.48 -16.10
N PHE A 119 6.36 10.83 -17.13
CA PHE A 119 7.80 10.67 -17.33
C PHE A 119 8.36 11.92 -18.01
N GLU A 120 9.26 12.61 -17.32
CA GLU A 120 10.06 13.64 -17.97
C GLU A 120 11.22 12.96 -18.67
N TYR A 121 11.21 13.02 -20.01
CA TYR A 121 12.36 12.57 -20.79
C TYR A 121 13.47 13.62 -20.67
N THR A 122 14.63 13.22 -20.19
CA THR A 122 15.85 14.03 -20.22
C THR A 122 16.78 13.47 -21.28
N GLU A 123 17.35 14.35 -22.08
CA GLU A 123 18.40 13.99 -23.04
C GLU A 123 19.79 13.89 -22.38
N GLU A 124 19.88 14.17 -21.09
CA GLU A 124 21.12 14.05 -20.35
C GLU A 124 21.52 12.58 -20.19
N GLU A 125 22.79 12.28 -20.45
CA GLU A 125 23.31 10.94 -20.19
C GLU A 125 23.18 10.60 -18.70
N ALA A 126 22.69 9.40 -18.41
CA ALA A 126 22.53 8.94 -17.03
C ALA A 126 23.91 8.82 -16.35
N ASP A 127 24.11 9.60 -15.30
CA ASP A 127 25.34 9.61 -14.51
C ASP A 127 25.24 8.62 -13.35
N PHE A 128 25.75 7.40 -13.55
CA PHE A 128 25.74 6.32 -12.56
C PHE A 128 26.91 6.46 -11.56
N LYS A 129 26.91 7.52 -10.78
CA LYS A 129 27.97 7.73 -9.76
C LYS A 129 27.74 6.85 -8.54
N THR A 130 28.81 6.24 -8.05
CA THR A 130 28.83 5.50 -6.77
C THR A 130 28.31 6.34 -5.60
N GLN A 131 28.48 7.67 -5.66
CA GLN A 131 27.99 8.60 -4.65
C GLN A 131 26.45 8.54 -4.48
N LEU A 132 25.70 8.28 -5.55
CA LEU A 132 24.24 8.11 -5.49
C LEU A 132 23.87 6.92 -4.61
N LEU A 133 24.52 5.77 -4.83
CA LEU A 133 24.32 4.57 -4.01
C LEU A 133 24.65 4.81 -2.53
N GLN A 134 25.74 5.53 -2.26
CA GLN A 134 26.14 5.86 -0.90
C GLN A 134 25.12 6.78 -0.21
N ASN A 135 24.53 7.72 -0.94
CA ASN A 135 23.50 8.62 -0.42
C ASN A 135 22.21 7.84 -0.09
N GLU A 136 21.77 6.97 -1.00
CA GLU A 136 20.61 6.09 -0.75
C GLU A 136 20.84 5.19 0.46
N MET A 137 22.02 4.59 0.59
CA MET A 137 22.35 3.77 1.75
C MET A 137 22.36 4.55 3.07
N LYS A 138 22.73 5.84 3.08
CA LYS A 138 22.59 6.68 4.28
C LYS A 138 21.13 6.89 4.68
N ILE A 139 20.25 7.12 3.71
CA ILE A 139 18.80 7.24 3.95
C ILE A 139 18.25 5.93 4.52
N TRP A 140 18.54 4.80 3.92
CA TRP A 140 18.09 3.50 4.38
C TRP A 140 18.59 3.16 5.77
N THR A 141 19.88 3.38 6.05
CA THR A 141 20.46 3.07 7.39
C THR A 141 19.80 3.86 8.51
N SER A 142 19.23 5.02 8.24
CA SER A 142 18.50 5.82 9.24
C SER A 142 17.18 5.17 9.68
N GLN A 143 16.59 4.34 8.83
CA GLN A 143 15.33 3.65 9.06
C GLN A 143 15.49 2.26 9.68
N TRP A 144 16.73 1.78 9.88
CA TRP A 144 16.99 0.45 10.38
C TRP A 144 16.75 0.31 11.87
N ASP A 145 16.08 -0.78 12.24
CA ASP A 145 15.95 -1.22 13.62
C ASP A 145 17.18 -2.09 13.98
N MET A 146 18.12 -1.49 14.69
CA MET A 146 19.36 -2.16 15.08
C MET A 146 19.17 -3.15 16.25
N ILE A 147 18.00 -3.15 16.89
CA ILE A 147 17.69 -4.03 18.04
C ILE A 147 16.94 -5.27 17.56
N ASN A 148 15.82 -5.06 16.87
CA ASN A 148 14.93 -6.15 16.45
C ASN A 148 15.16 -6.58 14.99
N GLY A 149 16.06 -5.93 14.26
CA GLY A 149 16.29 -6.16 12.84
C GLY A 149 15.19 -5.57 11.95
N GLY A 150 15.45 -5.53 10.65
CA GLY A 150 14.53 -4.93 9.67
C GLY A 150 14.40 -3.40 9.81
N GLU A 151 13.27 -2.86 9.41
CA GLU A 151 12.99 -1.42 9.49
C GLU A 151 12.24 -1.06 10.78
N LYS A 152 12.28 0.22 11.17
CA LYS A 152 11.56 0.78 12.34
C LYS A 152 10.06 0.88 12.06
N GLN A 153 9.38 -0.25 12.04
CA GLN A 153 7.93 -0.36 11.82
C GLN A 153 7.36 -1.45 12.73
N ASN A 154 6.08 -1.34 13.08
CA ASN A 154 5.41 -2.33 13.91
C ASN A 154 5.27 -3.68 13.20
N GLN A 155 4.91 -3.66 11.92
CA GLN A 155 4.83 -4.85 11.07
C GLN A 155 6.02 -4.86 10.11
N LYS A 156 6.80 -5.95 10.13
CA LYS A 156 8.01 -6.09 9.33
C LYS A 156 7.82 -7.17 8.27
N PHE A 157 8.16 -6.84 7.04
CA PHE A 157 8.08 -7.77 5.91
C PHE A 157 9.48 -8.22 5.51
N ILE A 158 9.61 -9.51 5.20
CA ILE A 158 10.83 -10.02 4.57
C ILE A 158 10.82 -9.57 3.11
N THR A 159 11.82 -8.79 2.73
CA THR A 159 12.02 -8.33 1.35
C THR A 159 13.38 -8.86 0.85
N PRO A 160 13.45 -10.10 0.29
CA PRO A 160 14.70 -10.76 -0.05
C PRO A 160 15.59 -9.96 -1.01
N THR A 161 14.98 -9.29 -1.99
CA THR A 161 15.71 -8.46 -2.96
C THR A 161 16.46 -7.31 -2.29
N LYS A 162 15.87 -6.70 -1.26
CA LYS A 162 16.49 -5.65 -0.46
C LYS A 162 17.71 -6.17 0.31
N PHE A 163 17.56 -7.32 0.97
CA PHE A 163 18.66 -7.93 1.71
C PHE A 163 19.78 -8.40 0.80
N ASN A 164 19.49 -8.93 -0.38
CA ASN A 164 20.49 -9.29 -1.37
C ASN A 164 21.30 -8.07 -1.81
N TYR A 165 20.62 -6.93 -2.06
CA TYR A 165 21.32 -5.69 -2.40
C TYR A 165 22.23 -5.21 -1.26
N ILE A 166 21.73 -5.19 -0.02
CA ILE A 166 22.50 -4.74 1.16
C ILE A 166 23.69 -5.67 1.41
N LEU A 167 23.54 -6.98 1.19
CA LEU A 167 24.65 -7.97 1.27
C LEU A 167 25.75 -7.69 0.25
N GLN A 168 25.37 -7.45 -1.01
CA GLN A 168 26.33 -7.10 -2.06
C GLN A 168 27.04 -5.78 -1.76
N TYR A 169 26.26 -4.77 -1.34
CA TYR A 169 26.83 -3.47 -0.96
C TYR A 169 27.82 -3.61 0.20
N GLN A 170 27.48 -4.37 1.24
CA GLN A 170 28.35 -4.64 2.39
C GLN A 170 29.62 -5.38 1.97
N HIS A 171 29.51 -6.35 1.08
CA HIS A 171 30.67 -7.11 0.57
C HIS A 171 31.66 -6.19 -0.18
N LEU A 172 31.15 -5.25 -0.96
CA LEU A 172 31.99 -4.31 -1.72
C LEU A 172 32.61 -3.19 -0.88
N ASN A 173 31.93 -2.78 0.20
CA ASN A 173 32.34 -1.62 1.01
C ASN A 173 32.87 -1.99 2.39
N GLU A 174 32.80 -3.26 2.79
CA GLU A 174 33.26 -3.80 4.09
C GLU A 174 32.76 -3.03 5.33
N ASP A 175 31.54 -2.44 5.24
CA ASP A 175 30.94 -1.63 6.29
C ASP A 175 30.50 -2.50 7.48
N THR A 176 31.14 -2.29 8.64
CA THR A 176 30.90 -3.08 9.86
C THR A 176 29.52 -2.85 10.44
N LYS A 177 28.94 -1.66 10.30
CA LYS A 177 27.59 -1.33 10.78
C LYS A 177 26.54 -2.04 9.95
N ILE A 178 26.71 -2.06 8.63
CA ILE A 178 25.83 -2.79 7.69
C ILE A 178 25.92 -4.28 7.96
N LYS A 179 27.12 -4.81 8.18
CA LYS A 179 27.33 -6.22 8.54
C LYS A 179 26.62 -6.61 9.84
N ALA A 180 26.73 -5.77 10.87
CA ALA A 180 26.04 -5.99 12.14
C ALA A 180 24.51 -5.97 11.99
N TYR A 181 23.97 -5.03 11.23
CA TYR A 181 22.55 -4.96 10.93
C TYR A 181 22.03 -6.21 10.19
N LEU A 182 22.73 -6.63 9.14
CA LEU A 182 22.36 -7.83 8.38
C LEU A 182 22.37 -9.07 9.27
N LYS A 183 23.45 -9.26 10.03
CA LYS A 183 23.55 -10.40 10.96
C LYS A 183 22.39 -10.41 11.94
N ASN A 184 22.16 -9.30 12.63
CA ASN A 184 21.05 -9.19 13.59
C ASN A 184 19.69 -9.43 12.94
N THR A 185 19.44 -8.85 11.75
CA THR A 185 18.16 -9.04 11.05
C THR A 185 17.93 -10.48 10.62
N LEU A 186 18.94 -11.13 10.04
CA LEU A 186 18.82 -12.52 9.59
C LEU A 186 18.68 -13.50 10.77
N GLU A 187 19.38 -13.26 11.88
CA GLU A 187 19.23 -14.05 13.11
C GLU A 187 17.83 -13.90 13.72
N ASN A 188 17.29 -12.68 13.75
CA ASN A 188 15.91 -12.46 14.23
C ASN A 188 14.87 -13.12 13.30
N ILE A 189 15.04 -13.06 11.99
CA ILE A 189 14.17 -13.76 11.03
C ILE A 189 14.23 -15.28 11.28
N ALA A 190 15.43 -15.85 11.36
CA ALA A 190 15.61 -17.29 11.54
C ALA A 190 15.06 -17.82 12.88
N ASN A 191 15.00 -17.00 13.91
CA ASN A 191 14.49 -17.37 15.24
C ASN A 191 13.07 -16.87 15.51
N SER A 192 12.41 -16.27 14.52
CA SER A 192 11.04 -15.75 14.67
C SER A 192 9.96 -16.78 14.37
N GLY A 193 8.72 -16.48 14.79
CA GLY A 193 7.56 -17.31 14.50
C GLY A 193 7.12 -17.36 13.04
N ILE A 194 7.80 -16.66 12.13
CA ILE A 194 7.52 -16.71 10.68
C ILE A 194 8.27 -17.84 9.97
N VAL A 195 9.12 -18.60 10.67
CA VAL A 195 9.77 -19.77 10.09
C VAL A 195 8.80 -20.95 10.11
N ASP A 196 8.59 -21.57 8.96
CA ASP A 196 7.88 -22.82 8.86
C ASP A 196 8.82 -23.97 9.24
N HIS A 197 8.64 -24.52 10.44
CA HIS A 197 9.46 -25.61 10.96
C HIS A 197 9.05 -27.01 10.45
N LEU A 198 7.92 -27.12 9.72
CA LEU A 198 7.41 -28.38 9.20
C LEU A 198 7.81 -28.60 7.75
N GLU A 199 7.50 -27.65 6.89
CA GLU A 199 7.73 -27.73 5.44
C GLU A 199 8.93 -26.89 4.98
N GLY A 200 9.47 -26.06 5.86
CA GLY A 200 10.52 -25.10 5.54
C GLY A 200 9.99 -23.83 4.89
N GLY A 201 10.87 -22.81 4.81
CA GLY A 201 10.50 -21.52 4.27
C GLY A 201 10.02 -20.51 5.32
N PHE A 202 9.39 -19.45 4.86
CA PHE A 202 8.99 -18.33 5.72
C PHE A 202 7.59 -17.84 5.37
N TYR A 203 6.78 -17.62 6.38
CA TYR A 203 5.53 -16.89 6.22
C TYR A 203 5.81 -15.42 5.89
N ARG A 204 4.83 -14.77 5.29
CA ARG A 204 4.99 -13.38 4.87
C ARG A 204 5.13 -12.40 6.05
N TYR A 205 4.42 -12.68 7.16
CA TYR A 205 4.37 -11.93 8.41
C TYR A 205 3.69 -12.73 9.52
#